data_810bc7d11cb10b8007d1960c1c1e26d3
#
_entry.id   810bc7d11cb10b8007d1960c1c1e26d3
#
_cell.length_a   1.000
_cell.length_b   1.000
_cell.length_c   1.000
_cell.angle_alpha   90.00
_cell.angle_beta   90.00
_cell.angle_gamma   90.00
#
_symmetry.space_group_name_H-M   'P 1'
#
loop_
_entity.id
_entity.type
_entity.pdbx_description
1 polymer ?
#
loop_
_entity_poly.entity_id
_entity_poly.type
_entity_poly.pdbx_seq_one_letter_code
_entity_poly.pdbx_strand_id
1 'polypeptide(L)'
;VHASKAWHLGFGKYVTRSNLSKANNNRDYRIFEEFAYKVVAEARACRADDIFKHGGNVYAFDSTTIDLCLSAFEWAYFRKTKGGVKVHTLYDIETQIPSFFHITPAKVHDTKAMDAIPYEENSFYIFDRGYNDFQRLHNIESIGAYFVVRGKKNNDFRPMKWKRRFPPGSNILSDDIGYMDGEQTRVKYPDKIRRVICWDEESKRKFIFFTNALDISPVMVAELYHQRWNIELFFKWLKQHLKIKKFWGETENAVRIQIYTAITAYCMMAIVQKKMGIDRPIYEMLQMVSVSLTETIPLEKLFAKPNDNIVNELDESSEPTLF
;
A
#
# COMPACT_ATOMS: atom_id res chain seq x y z
N VAL A 1 26.18 14.86 4.96
CA VAL A 1 26.44 15.66 6.17
C VAL A 1 27.02 14.81 7.30
N HIS A 2 26.89 13.48 7.32
CA HIS A 2 27.34 12.63 8.43
C HIS A 2 28.31 11.51 8.00
N ALA A 3 29.08 11.70 6.93
CA ALA A 3 29.96 10.67 6.39
C ALA A 3 31.02 10.17 7.39
N SER A 4 31.44 11.01 8.31
CA SER A 4 32.42 10.66 9.36
C SER A 4 31.85 9.77 10.48
N LYS A 5 30.54 9.72 10.64
CA LYS A 5 29.86 8.92 11.68
C LYS A 5 29.26 7.59 11.17
N ALA A 6 29.37 7.32 9.87
CA ALA A 6 28.73 6.14 9.26
C ALA A 6 29.56 4.86 9.35
N TRP A 7 30.71 4.89 9.98
CA TRP A 7 31.62 3.72 10.13
C TRP A 7 30.95 2.56 10.91
N HIS A 8 30.13 2.87 11.92
CA HIS A 8 29.41 1.86 12.70
C HIS A 8 28.29 1.18 11.91
N LEU A 9 27.87 1.77 10.78
CA LEU A 9 26.94 1.17 9.82
C LEU A 9 27.66 0.26 8.79
N GLY A 10 28.94 -0.04 9.01
CA GLY A 10 29.75 -0.85 8.09
C GLY A 10 30.27 -0.09 6.87
N PHE A 11 30.08 1.22 6.79
CA PHE A 11 30.67 2.04 5.74
C PHE A 11 32.14 2.36 6.08
N GLY A 12 33.03 2.13 5.12
CA GLY A 12 34.43 2.60 5.23
C GLY A 12 34.51 4.14 5.30
N LYS A 13 35.73 4.67 5.36
CA LYS A 13 35.98 6.10 5.60
C LYS A 13 35.18 7.08 4.73
N TYR A 14 34.83 6.72 3.49
CA TYR A 14 34.07 7.58 2.57
C TYR A 14 33.19 6.77 1.61
N VAL A 15 31.89 6.99 1.63
CA VAL A 15 30.96 6.59 0.56
C VAL A 15 30.69 7.83 -0.26
N THR A 16 31.26 7.92 -1.46
CA THR A 16 30.95 9.01 -2.39
C THR A 16 29.59 8.73 -3.10
N ARG A 17 28.94 9.80 -3.56
CA ARG A 17 27.72 9.68 -4.36
C ARG A 17 27.98 8.83 -5.62
N SER A 18 29.14 9.00 -6.27
CA SER A 18 29.51 8.23 -7.45
C SER A 18 29.67 6.75 -7.16
N ASN A 19 30.29 6.38 -6.02
CA ASN A 19 30.43 4.98 -5.64
C ASN A 19 29.09 4.33 -5.33
N LEU A 20 28.18 5.05 -4.66
CA LEU A 20 26.83 4.55 -4.40
C LEU A 20 26.02 4.37 -5.70
N SER A 21 26.12 5.34 -6.60
CA SER A 21 25.49 5.27 -7.93
C SER A 21 26.01 4.08 -8.74
N LYS A 22 27.33 3.89 -8.80
CA LYS A 22 27.94 2.74 -9.48
C LYS A 22 27.51 1.42 -8.86
N ALA A 23 27.46 1.33 -7.53
CA ALA A 23 27.00 0.14 -6.83
C ALA A 23 25.55 -0.20 -7.18
N ASN A 24 24.66 0.78 -7.18
CA ASN A 24 23.25 0.58 -7.53
C ASN A 24 23.03 0.25 -9.01
N ASN A 25 23.89 0.75 -9.90
CA ASN A 25 23.80 0.42 -11.32
C ASN A 25 24.27 -1.02 -11.63
N ASN A 26 25.25 -1.54 -10.87
CA ASN A 26 25.94 -2.79 -11.19
C ASN A 26 25.44 -3.99 -10.37
N ARG A 27 24.86 -3.78 -9.19
CA ARG A 27 24.30 -4.87 -8.36
C ARG A 27 22.96 -5.29 -8.91
N ASP A 28 22.71 -6.59 -8.94
CA ASP A 28 21.42 -7.13 -9.38
C ASP A 28 20.32 -6.72 -8.39
N TYR A 29 19.26 -6.07 -8.88
CA TYR A 29 18.13 -5.63 -8.05
C TYR A 29 17.41 -6.82 -7.39
N ARG A 30 17.48 -8.04 -7.97
CA ARG A 30 16.82 -9.23 -7.45
C ARG A 30 17.30 -9.63 -6.05
N ILE A 31 18.54 -9.30 -5.71
CA ILE A 31 19.05 -9.47 -4.34
C ILE A 31 18.23 -8.66 -3.34
N PHE A 32 17.91 -7.43 -3.69
CA PHE A 32 17.11 -6.53 -2.85
C PHE A 32 15.63 -6.90 -2.85
N GLU A 33 15.12 -7.38 -3.98
CA GLU A 33 13.77 -7.92 -4.13
C GLU A 33 13.54 -9.13 -3.23
N GLU A 34 14.39 -10.14 -3.33
CA GLU A 34 14.32 -11.36 -2.51
C GLU A 34 14.41 -11.03 -1.01
N PHE A 35 15.34 -10.15 -0.64
CA PHE A 35 15.47 -9.69 0.73
C PHE A 35 14.22 -8.93 1.21
N ALA A 36 13.68 -8.06 0.37
CA ALA A 36 12.44 -7.35 0.68
C ALA A 36 11.28 -8.32 0.93
N TYR A 37 11.09 -9.32 0.08
CA TYR A 37 10.03 -10.33 0.26
C TYR A 37 10.23 -11.17 1.53
N LYS A 38 11.47 -11.49 1.90
CA LYS A 38 11.76 -12.16 3.17
C LYS A 38 11.34 -11.32 4.37
N VAL A 39 11.67 -10.02 4.36
CA VAL A 39 11.30 -9.10 5.44
C VAL A 39 9.79 -8.83 5.45
N VAL A 40 9.15 -8.75 4.29
CA VAL A 40 7.68 -8.67 4.16
C VAL A 40 7.00 -9.88 4.81
N ALA A 41 7.47 -11.09 4.51
CA ALA A 41 6.91 -12.30 5.11
C ALA A 41 7.05 -12.31 6.64
N GLU A 42 8.20 -11.90 7.18
CA GLU A 42 8.42 -11.76 8.62
C GLU A 42 7.51 -10.70 9.24
N ALA A 43 7.37 -9.54 8.58
CA ALA A 43 6.51 -8.46 9.06
C ALA A 43 5.03 -8.88 9.10
N ARG A 44 4.54 -9.57 8.07
CA ARG A 44 3.18 -10.12 8.03
C ARG A 44 2.98 -11.12 9.16
N ALA A 45 3.87 -12.10 9.31
CA ALA A 45 3.79 -13.10 10.37
C ALA A 45 3.81 -12.48 11.78
N CYS A 46 4.63 -11.45 11.98
CA CYS A 46 4.71 -10.73 13.26
C CYS A 46 3.44 -9.93 13.59
N ARG A 47 2.69 -9.48 12.58
CA ARG A 47 1.50 -8.62 12.73
C ARG A 47 0.18 -9.34 12.52
N ALA A 48 0.19 -10.58 12.08
CA ALA A 48 -1.01 -11.40 11.97
C ALA A 48 -1.58 -11.63 13.39
N ASP A 49 -2.69 -10.94 13.66
CA ASP A 49 -3.55 -11.20 14.82
C ASP A 49 -4.81 -11.87 14.26
N ASP A 50 -5.47 -12.74 15.00
CA ASP A 50 -6.69 -13.49 14.59
C ASP A 50 -7.93 -12.58 14.33
N ILE A 51 -7.73 -11.48 13.58
CA ILE A 51 -8.71 -10.39 13.48
C ILE A 51 -9.79 -10.68 12.44
N PHE A 52 -9.45 -11.32 11.31
CA PHE A 52 -10.44 -11.63 10.27
C PHE A 52 -10.98 -13.06 10.36
N LYS A 53 -12.20 -13.19 10.89
CA LYS A 53 -12.93 -14.47 11.02
C LYS A 53 -13.54 -15.00 9.70
N HIS A 54 -13.15 -14.48 8.54
CA HIS A 54 -13.77 -14.85 7.25
C HIS A 54 -13.03 -15.92 6.46
N GLY A 55 -12.03 -16.56 7.05
CA GLY A 55 -11.36 -17.72 6.45
C GLY A 55 -10.34 -17.41 5.35
N GLY A 56 -10.14 -16.14 4.95
CA GLY A 56 -9.17 -15.73 3.95
C GLY A 56 -8.63 -14.32 4.20
N ASN A 57 -7.53 -13.99 3.56
CA ASN A 57 -6.90 -12.68 3.67
C ASN A 57 -7.70 -11.59 2.91
N VAL A 58 -7.56 -10.34 3.32
CA VAL A 58 -8.17 -9.18 2.65
C VAL A 58 -7.08 -8.27 2.10
N TYR A 59 -7.08 -8.10 0.80
CA TYR A 59 -6.07 -7.33 0.09
C TYR A 59 -6.67 -6.13 -0.63
N ALA A 60 -6.03 -4.96 -0.53
CA ALA A 60 -6.26 -3.84 -1.44
C ALA A 60 -5.21 -3.87 -2.55
N PHE A 61 -5.62 -3.66 -3.79
CA PHE A 61 -4.70 -3.52 -4.91
C PHE A 61 -4.84 -2.15 -5.55
N ASP A 62 -3.71 -1.46 -5.68
CA ASP A 62 -3.65 -0.17 -6.35
C ASP A 62 -2.24 0.10 -6.87
N SER A 63 -2.06 1.20 -7.60
CA SER A 63 -0.77 1.61 -8.12
C SER A 63 -0.44 3.05 -7.77
N THR A 64 0.85 3.32 -7.62
CA THR A 64 1.34 4.69 -7.51
C THR A 64 2.38 4.98 -8.55
N THR A 65 2.29 6.15 -9.19
CA THR A 65 3.28 6.60 -10.16
C THR A 65 4.37 7.41 -9.46
N ILE A 66 5.60 7.07 -9.78
CA ILE A 66 6.81 7.77 -9.38
C ILE A 66 7.32 8.51 -10.61
N ASP A 67 7.21 9.83 -10.59
CA ASP A 67 7.67 10.67 -11.70
C ASP A 67 9.21 10.68 -11.76
N LEU A 68 9.76 10.51 -12.96
CA LEU A 68 11.18 10.52 -13.26
C LEU A 68 11.48 11.62 -14.28
N CYS A 69 12.66 12.23 -14.18
CA CYS A 69 13.13 13.17 -15.19
C CYS A 69 13.48 12.41 -16.47
N LEU A 70 12.77 12.66 -17.56
CA LEU A 70 12.92 11.91 -18.81
C LEU A 70 14.36 11.98 -19.37
N SER A 71 15.03 13.11 -19.26
CA SER A 71 16.40 13.27 -19.75
C SER A 71 17.46 12.42 -19.01
N ALA A 72 17.15 11.98 -17.78
CA ALA A 72 18.02 11.10 -16.99
C ALA A 72 17.54 9.63 -17.01
N PHE A 73 16.26 9.39 -17.33
CA PHE A 73 15.62 8.07 -17.27
C PHE A 73 14.88 7.74 -18.57
N GLU A 74 15.59 7.73 -19.69
CA GLU A 74 15.02 7.49 -21.04
C GLU A 74 14.23 6.19 -21.14
N TRP A 75 14.65 5.13 -20.43
CA TRP A 75 13.97 3.84 -20.38
C TRP A 75 12.57 3.91 -19.75
N ALA A 76 12.33 4.92 -18.89
CA ALA A 76 11.08 5.10 -18.18
C ALA A 76 10.09 6.02 -18.91
N TYR A 77 10.20 6.14 -20.22
CA TYR A 77 9.34 7.00 -21.04
C TYR A 77 7.85 6.72 -20.79
N PHE A 78 7.11 7.80 -20.49
CA PHE A 78 5.66 7.74 -20.22
C PHE A 78 4.84 8.66 -21.12
N ARG A 79 5.27 9.92 -21.29
CA ARG A 79 4.62 10.93 -22.16
C ARG A 79 5.69 11.78 -22.81
N LYS A 80 5.32 12.60 -23.81
CA LYS A 80 6.29 13.45 -24.57
C LYS A 80 7.32 14.20 -23.71
N THR A 81 6.97 14.55 -22.46
CA THR A 81 7.83 15.35 -21.56
C THR A 81 8.05 14.70 -20.18
N LYS A 82 7.55 13.49 -19.94
CA LYS A 82 7.63 12.85 -18.61
C LYS A 82 8.04 11.40 -18.70
N GLY A 83 8.98 11.02 -17.83
CA GLY A 83 9.29 9.65 -17.48
C GLY A 83 8.60 9.26 -16.18
N GLY A 84 8.46 7.96 -15.94
CA GLY A 84 7.92 7.46 -14.69
C GLY A 84 7.86 5.95 -14.61
N VAL A 85 7.83 5.46 -13.40
CA VAL A 85 7.55 4.07 -13.07
C VAL A 85 6.29 3.98 -12.22
N LYS A 86 5.55 2.88 -12.36
CA LYS A 86 4.45 2.53 -11.48
C LYS A 86 4.90 1.42 -10.54
N VAL A 87 4.53 1.58 -9.28
CA VAL A 87 4.62 0.53 -8.27
C VAL A 87 3.19 0.06 -8.02
N HIS A 88 2.85 -1.09 -8.59
CA HIS A 88 1.61 -1.78 -8.30
C HIS A 88 1.81 -2.58 -7.03
N THR A 89 0.90 -2.45 -6.08
CA THR A 89 1.05 -3.03 -4.76
C THR A 89 -0.20 -3.79 -4.37
N LEU A 90 -0.01 -5.01 -3.90
CA LEU A 90 -1.02 -5.74 -3.14
C LEU A 90 -0.76 -5.50 -1.66
N TYR A 91 -1.70 -4.86 -0.98
CA TYR A 91 -1.58 -4.43 0.40
C TYR A 91 -2.50 -5.27 1.28
N ASP A 92 -1.93 -6.00 2.21
CA ASP A 92 -2.67 -6.77 3.20
C ASP A 92 -3.27 -5.80 4.23
N ILE A 93 -4.57 -5.74 4.28
CA ILE A 93 -5.32 -4.77 5.11
C ILE A 93 -5.23 -5.13 6.58
N GLU A 94 -5.19 -6.40 6.91
CA GLU A 94 -5.15 -6.89 8.28
C GLU A 94 -3.81 -6.57 8.94
N THR A 95 -2.74 -7.01 8.31
CA THR A 95 -1.37 -6.79 8.84
C THR A 95 -0.87 -5.38 8.60
N GLN A 96 -1.51 -4.62 7.69
CA GLN A 96 -1.05 -3.31 7.19
C GLN A 96 0.34 -3.37 6.57
N ILE A 97 0.66 -4.49 5.93
CA ILE A 97 1.93 -4.74 5.26
C ILE A 97 1.67 -4.96 3.77
N PRO A 98 2.44 -4.32 2.88
CA PRO A 98 2.39 -4.65 1.46
C PRO A 98 2.90 -6.09 1.25
N SER A 99 2.13 -6.93 0.55
CA SER A 99 2.44 -8.35 0.35
C SER A 99 3.06 -8.67 -1.00
N PHE A 100 2.78 -7.85 -2.02
CA PHE A 100 3.30 -8.04 -3.37
C PHE A 100 3.53 -6.71 -4.08
N PHE A 101 4.57 -6.67 -4.90
CA PHE A 101 4.94 -5.50 -5.70
C PHE A 101 5.23 -5.89 -7.14
N HIS A 102 4.69 -5.10 -8.06
CA HIS A 102 5.01 -5.21 -9.48
C HIS A 102 5.41 -3.85 -10.03
N ILE A 103 6.67 -3.70 -10.41
CA ILE A 103 7.23 -2.42 -10.89
C ILE A 103 7.23 -2.42 -12.41
N THR A 104 6.55 -1.45 -13.01
CA THR A 104 6.45 -1.31 -14.46
C THR A 104 6.78 0.12 -14.92
N PRO A 105 7.16 0.32 -16.18
CA PRO A 105 7.13 1.65 -16.77
C PRO A 105 5.73 2.26 -16.69
N ALA A 106 5.63 3.57 -16.42
CA ALA A 106 4.34 4.22 -16.16
C ALA A 106 3.36 4.19 -17.37
N LYS A 107 3.83 3.85 -18.57
CA LYS A 107 3.00 3.62 -19.76
C LYS A 107 2.12 2.37 -19.69
N VAL A 108 2.46 1.41 -18.83
CA VAL A 108 1.69 0.17 -18.66
C VAL A 108 0.36 0.50 -17.99
N HIS A 109 -0.75 -0.01 -18.57
CA HIS A 109 -2.08 0.21 -18.02
C HIS A 109 -2.28 -0.59 -16.73
N ASP A 110 -2.92 0.01 -15.72
CA ASP A 110 -3.05 -0.56 -14.38
C ASP A 110 -3.74 -1.94 -14.37
N THR A 111 -4.74 -2.14 -15.23
CA THR A 111 -5.44 -3.43 -15.33
C THR A 111 -4.54 -4.59 -15.76
N LYS A 112 -3.46 -4.33 -16.52
CA LYS A 112 -2.51 -5.39 -16.90
C LYS A 112 -1.72 -5.92 -15.71
N ALA A 113 -1.52 -5.11 -14.70
CA ALA A 113 -0.83 -5.55 -13.48
C ALA A 113 -1.67 -6.53 -12.64
N MET A 114 -2.98 -6.60 -12.86
CA MET A 114 -3.84 -7.62 -12.23
C MET A 114 -3.42 -9.05 -12.62
N ASP A 115 -2.86 -9.24 -13.82
CA ASP A 115 -2.40 -10.55 -14.30
C ASP A 115 -1.16 -11.06 -13.55
N ALA A 116 -0.43 -10.19 -12.87
CA ALA A 116 0.77 -10.53 -12.10
C ALA A 116 0.48 -10.86 -10.62
N ILE A 117 -0.75 -10.62 -10.14
CA ILE A 117 -1.11 -10.84 -8.74
C ILE A 117 -1.15 -12.35 -8.44
N PRO A 118 -0.48 -12.81 -7.38
CA PRO A 118 -0.60 -14.19 -6.92
C PRO A 118 -1.91 -14.35 -6.12
N TYR A 119 -3.02 -14.58 -6.85
CA TYR A 119 -4.33 -14.75 -6.22
C TYR A 119 -4.39 -16.00 -5.36
N GLU A 120 -4.98 -15.86 -4.18
CA GLU A 120 -5.18 -16.92 -3.18
C GLU A 120 -6.67 -17.26 -3.09
N GLU A 121 -7.02 -18.54 -3.10
CA GLU A 121 -8.38 -19.01 -2.87
C GLU A 121 -8.95 -18.48 -1.55
N ASN A 122 -10.26 -18.22 -1.50
CA ASN A 122 -10.99 -17.69 -0.35
C ASN A 122 -10.58 -16.28 0.13
N SER A 123 -9.65 -15.62 -0.53
CA SER A 123 -9.19 -14.28 -0.19
C SER A 123 -9.97 -13.20 -0.93
N PHE A 124 -10.09 -12.02 -0.33
CA PHE A 124 -10.78 -10.85 -0.89
C PHE A 124 -9.79 -9.87 -1.51
N TYR A 125 -10.11 -9.40 -2.72
CA TYR A 125 -9.31 -8.42 -3.46
C TYR A 125 -10.12 -7.17 -3.74
N ILE A 126 -9.67 -6.03 -3.25
CA ILE A 126 -10.38 -4.75 -3.32
C ILE A 126 -9.72 -3.85 -4.34
N PHE A 127 -10.52 -3.35 -5.30
CA PHE A 127 -10.05 -2.57 -6.45
C PHE A 127 -10.79 -1.25 -6.58
N ASP A 128 -10.10 -0.20 -7.04
CA ASP A 128 -10.73 1.03 -7.48
C ASP A 128 -11.42 0.84 -8.85
N ARG A 129 -12.23 1.82 -9.24
CA ARG A 129 -12.94 1.87 -10.53
C ARG A 129 -12.04 1.79 -11.76
N GLY A 130 -10.75 2.07 -11.64
CA GLY A 130 -9.76 1.92 -12.70
C GLY A 130 -9.59 0.47 -13.14
N TYR A 131 -9.88 -0.47 -12.25
CA TYR A 131 -9.70 -1.91 -12.44
C TYR A 131 -10.97 -2.64 -12.89
N ASN A 132 -11.97 -1.94 -13.46
CA ASN A 132 -13.18 -2.54 -14.02
C ASN A 132 -12.84 -3.28 -15.34
N ASP A 133 -12.17 -4.39 -15.23
CA ASP A 133 -11.91 -5.35 -16.31
C ASP A 133 -12.62 -6.66 -15.97
N PHE A 134 -13.80 -6.86 -16.54
CA PHE A 134 -14.68 -7.96 -16.19
C PHE A 134 -14.11 -9.33 -16.53
N GLN A 135 -13.25 -9.46 -17.55
CA GLN A 135 -12.54 -10.71 -17.81
C GLN A 135 -11.59 -11.06 -16.66
N ARG A 136 -10.82 -10.10 -16.18
CA ARG A 136 -9.90 -10.31 -15.06
C ARG A 136 -10.63 -10.56 -13.73
N LEU A 137 -11.76 -9.89 -13.53
CA LEU A 137 -12.63 -10.16 -12.36
C LEU A 137 -13.22 -11.58 -12.41
N HIS A 138 -13.61 -12.06 -13.58
CA HIS A 138 -14.07 -13.44 -13.75
C HIS A 138 -12.94 -14.46 -13.52
N ASN A 139 -11.71 -14.14 -13.93
CA ASN A 139 -10.56 -14.99 -13.63
C ASN A 139 -10.31 -15.11 -12.11
N ILE A 140 -10.51 -14.04 -11.34
CA ILE A 140 -10.41 -14.08 -9.87
C ILE A 140 -11.45 -15.03 -9.29
N GLU A 141 -12.70 -14.94 -9.74
CA GLU A 141 -13.77 -15.86 -9.32
C GLU A 141 -13.45 -17.32 -9.67
N SER A 142 -12.90 -17.56 -10.85
CA SER A 142 -12.53 -18.91 -11.33
C SER A 142 -11.44 -19.58 -10.47
N ILE A 143 -10.65 -18.79 -9.73
CA ILE A 143 -9.63 -19.28 -8.78
C ILE A 143 -10.27 -19.56 -7.41
N GLY A 144 -11.55 -19.24 -7.19
CA GLY A 144 -12.20 -19.36 -5.89
C GLY A 144 -11.91 -18.16 -4.96
N ALA A 145 -11.46 -17.05 -5.51
CA ALA A 145 -11.23 -15.82 -4.77
C ALA A 145 -12.40 -14.84 -4.93
N TYR A 146 -12.47 -13.87 -4.02
CA TYR A 146 -13.50 -12.86 -4.01
C TYR A 146 -12.93 -11.50 -4.40
N PHE A 147 -13.75 -10.67 -5.01
CA PHE A 147 -13.39 -9.29 -5.30
C PHE A 147 -14.47 -8.30 -4.82
N VAL A 148 -14.05 -7.08 -4.52
CA VAL A 148 -14.90 -5.91 -4.38
C VAL A 148 -14.31 -4.82 -5.26
N VAL A 149 -15.02 -4.43 -6.33
CA VAL A 149 -14.57 -3.37 -7.23
C VAL A 149 -15.55 -2.23 -7.27
N ARG A 150 -15.05 -0.99 -7.21
CA ARG A 150 -15.90 0.19 -7.41
C ARG A 150 -16.35 0.27 -8.86
N GLY A 151 -17.67 0.27 -9.08
CA GLY A 151 -18.29 0.38 -10.41
C GLY A 151 -18.12 1.75 -11.04
N LYS A 152 -18.14 1.80 -12.37
CA LYS A 152 -18.29 3.01 -13.17
C LYS A 152 -19.79 3.31 -13.34
N LYS A 153 -20.14 4.58 -13.56
CA LYS A 153 -21.54 4.99 -13.77
C LYS A 153 -22.19 4.37 -15.03
N ASN A 154 -21.36 4.03 -16.00
CA ASN A 154 -21.75 3.44 -17.27
C ASN A 154 -21.61 1.91 -17.32
N ASN A 155 -21.52 1.25 -16.17
CA ASN A 155 -21.60 -0.20 -16.14
C ASN A 155 -23.07 -0.63 -16.28
N ASP A 156 -23.39 -1.27 -17.38
CA ASP A 156 -24.72 -1.81 -17.63
C ASP A 156 -24.92 -3.08 -16.80
N PHE A 157 -25.97 -3.07 -15.98
CA PHE A 157 -26.28 -4.16 -15.05
C PHE A 157 -27.77 -4.44 -15.07
N ARG A 158 -28.14 -5.70 -15.26
CA ARG A 158 -29.52 -6.17 -15.23
C ARG A 158 -29.81 -6.96 -13.97
N PRO A 159 -30.53 -6.36 -12.99
CA PRO A 159 -30.86 -7.08 -11.76
C PRO A 159 -31.84 -8.21 -12.03
N MET A 160 -31.73 -9.28 -11.25
CA MET A 160 -32.75 -10.31 -11.14
C MET A 160 -33.98 -9.75 -10.37
N LYS A 161 -35.14 -10.39 -10.54
CA LYS A 161 -36.40 -9.93 -9.91
C LYS A 161 -36.37 -9.92 -8.37
N TRP A 162 -35.47 -10.64 -7.74
CA TRP A 162 -35.37 -10.75 -6.27
C TRP A 162 -34.44 -9.66 -5.74
N LYS A 163 -35.01 -8.80 -4.85
CA LYS A 163 -34.24 -7.80 -4.10
C LYS A 163 -33.81 -8.41 -2.76
N ARG A 164 -32.57 -8.20 -2.41
CA ARG A 164 -32.07 -8.58 -1.07
C ARG A 164 -32.53 -7.56 -0.04
N ARG A 165 -32.78 -8.05 1.19
CA ARG A 165 -33.07 -7.17 2.33
C ARG A 165 -31.74 -6.74 2.97
N PHE A 166 -31.68 -5.51 3.41
CA PHE A 166 -30.56 -4.94 4.14
C PHE A 166 -31.06 -4.21 5.40
N PRO A 167 -30.18 -4.02 6.43
CA PRO A 167 -30.59 -3.44 7.70
C PRO A 167 -31.23 -2.05 7.54
N PRO A 168 -32.40 -1.79 8.16
CA PRO A 168 -32.96 -0.44 8.21
C PRO A 168 -31.99 0.53 8.88
N GLY A 169 -31.91 1.77 8.37
CA GLY A 169 -31.00 2.77 8.92
C GLY A 169 -29.54 2.64 8.50
N SER A 170 -29.19 1.60 7.70
CA SER A 170 -27.86 1.52 7.09
C SER A 170 -27.74 2.52 5.93
N ASN A 171 -26.51 2.86 5.58
CA ASN A 171 -26.20 3.67 4.41
C ASN A 171 -26.38 2.95 3.06
N ILE A 172 -26.92 1.72 3.06
CA ILE A 172 -27.16 0.91 1.88
C ILE A 172 -28.43 1.38 1.17
N LEU A 173 -28.31 1.67 -0.12
CA LEU A 173 -29.42 2.12 -0.97
C LEU A 173 -30.01 0.98 -1.83
N SER A 174 -29.18 0.00 -2.21
CA SER A 174 -29.60 -1.15 -3.03
C SER A 174 -28.62 -2.29 -2.85
N ASP A 175 -29.14 -3.52 -2.86
CA ASP A 175 -28.38 -4.78 -2.85
C ASP A 175 -29.05 -5.74 -3.84
N ASP A 176 -28.49 -5.87 -5.03
CA ASP A 176 -29.08 -6.61 -6.13
C ASP A 176 -28.11 -7.67 -6.66
N ILE A 177 -28.61 -8.85 -6.96
CA ILE A 177 -27.92 -9.87 -7.74
C ILE A 177 -28.45 -9.83 -9.17
N GLY A 178 -27.57 -9.94 -10.14
CA GLY A 178 -27.93 -9.88 -11.56
C GLY A 178 -26.80 -10.31 -12.48
N TYR A 179 -26.83 -9.80 -13.68
CA TYR A 179 -25.84 -10.05 -14.72
C TYR A 179 -25.35 -8.72 -15.30
N MET A 180 -24.13 -8.73 -15.80
CA MET A 180 -23.67 -7.63 -16.64
C MET A 180 -24.46 -7.66 -17.96
N ASP A 181 -24.93 -6.49 -18.42
CA ASP A 181 -25.88 -6.43 -19.54
C ASP A 181 -25.26 -5.98 -20.86
N GLY A 182 -24.13 -5.29 -20.85
CA GLY A 182 -23.40 -4.94 -22.07
C GLY A 182 -22.92 -6.18 -22.83
N GLU A 183 -23.18 -6.27 -24.13
CA GLU A 183 -22.89 -7.44 -24.95
C GLU A 183 -21.45 -7.99 -24.75
N GLN A 184 -20.44 -7.11 -24.84
CA GLN A 184 -19.05 -7.50 -24.63
C GLN A 184 -18.74 -7.83 -23.16
N THR A 185 -19.39 -7.14 -22.22
CA THR A 185 -19.15 -7.36 -20.78
C THR A 185 -19.75 -8.67 -20.32
N ARG A 186 -20.92 -9.04 -20.85
CA ARG A 186 -21.58 -10.31 -20.56
C ARG A 186 -20.78 -11.52 -21.03
N VAL A 187 -20.10 -11.40 -22.17
CA VAL A 187 -19.20 -12.46 -22.66
C VAL A 187 -17.99 -12.63 -21.73
N LYS A 188 -17.46 -11.52 -21.22
CA LYS A 188 -16.29 -11.52 -20.31
C LYS A 188 -16.62 -11.96 -18.90
N TYR A 189 -17.85 -11.72 -18.45
CA TYR A 189 -18.35 -12.09 -17.12
C TYR A 189 -19.76 -12.68 -17.28
N PRO A 190 -19.87 -13.98 -17.59
CA PRO A 190 -21.17 -14.63 -17.86
C PRO A 190 -21.96 -14.95 -16.59
N ASP A 191 -21.29 -15.02 -15.44
CA ASP A 191 -21.86 -15.46 -14.18
C ASP A 191 -22.65 -14.38 -13.48
N LYS A 192 -23.35 -14.77 -12.41
CA LYS A 192 -24.08 -13.83 -11.55
C LYS A 192 -23.08 -12.95 -10.81
N ILE A 193 -23.37 -11.67 -10.78
CA ILE A 193 -22.60 -10.68 -10.02
C ILE A 193 -23.55 -9.91 -9.10
N ARG A 194 -23.05 -9.50 -7.96
CA ARG A 194 -23.80 -8.70 -7.00
C ARG A 194 -23.42 -7.24 -7.13
N ARG A 195 -24.43 -6.36 -7.11
CA ARG A 195 -24.26 -4.91 -7.08
C ARG A 195 -24.78 -4.36 -5.77
N VAL A 196 -23.92 -3.71 -5.01
CA VAL A 196 -24.27 -2.97 -3.79
C VAL A 196 -24.13 -1.47 -4.07
N ILE A 197 -25.15 -0.69 -3.71
CA ILE A 197 -25.12 0.77 -3.80
C ILE A 197 -25.24 1.32 -2.38
N CYS A 198 -24.29 2.15 -1.97
CA CYS A 198 -24.32 2.84 -0.69
C CYS A 198 -24.19 4.35 -0.85
N TRP A 199 -24.66 5.05 0.17
CA TRP A 199 -24.47 6.48 0.33
C TRP A 199 -23.26 6.73 1.21
N ASP A 200 -22.37 7.57 0.78
CA ASP A 200 -21.21 8.00 1.56
C ASP A 200 -21.45 9.40 2.12
N GLU A 201 -21.53 9.49 3.45
CA GLU A 201 -21.86 10.74 4.14
C GLU A 201 -20.75 11.79 4.04
N GLU A 202 -19.48 11.37 4.01
CA GLU A 202 -18.34 12.29 3.95
C GLU A 202 -18.28 12.99 2.58
N SER A 203 -18.29 12.20 1.51
CA SER A 203 -18.18 12.74 0.14
C SER A 203 -19.53 13.18 -0.45
N LYS A 204 -20.67 12.95 0.25
CA LYS A 204 -22.05 13.18 -0.22
C LYS A 204 -22.32 12.58 -1.60
N ARG A 205 -21.90 11.33 -1.81
CA ARG A 205 -21.99 10.63 -3.10
C ARG A 205 -22.47 9.21 -2.94
N LYS A 206 -23.05 8.69 -4.03
CA LYS A 206 -23.37 7.28 -4.17
C LYS A 206 -22.13 6.52 -4.67
N PHE A 207 -21.82 5.42 -4.00
CA PHE A 207 -20.85 4.44 -4.48
C PHE A 207 -21.58 3.20 -4.96
N ILE A 208 -21.10 2.65 -6.06
CA ILE A 208 -21.56 1.41 -6.66
C ILE A 208 -20.41 0.41 -6.53
N PHE A 209 -20.70 -0.74 -5.96
CA PHE A 209 -19.73 -1.84 -5.85
C PHE A 209 -20.25 -3.07 -6.59
N PHE A 210 -19.35 -3.75 -7.30
CA PHE A 210 -19.59 -5.06 -7.85
C PHE A 210 -18.75 -6.10 -7.10
N THR A 211 -19.31 -7.27 -6.84
CA THR A 211 -18.64 -8.36 -6.11
C THR A 211 -19.25 -9.71 -6.50
N ASN A 212 -18.43 -10.77 -6.47
CA ASN A 212 -18.88 -12.15 -6.53
C ASN A 212 -19.19 -12.75 -5.15
N ALA A 213 -18.90 -12.02 -4.06
CA ALA A 213 -19.21 -12.48 -2.70
C ALA A 213 -20.71 -12.29 -2.42
N LEU A 214 -21.47 -13.39 -2.56
CA LEU A 214 -22.93 -13.36 -2.41
C LEU A 214 -23.39 -13.48 -0.97
N ASP A 215 -22.57 -14.06 -0.06
CA ASP A 215 -22.98 -14.47 1.28
C ASP A 215 -22.64 -13.47 2.39
N ILE A 216 -21.79 -12.47 2.11
CA ILE A 216 -21.49 -11.41 3.09
C ILE A 216 -22.58 -10.34 3.12
N SER A 217 -22.69 -9.58 4.22
CA SER A 217 -23.65 -8.47 4.31
C SER A 217 -23.31 -7.32 3.36
N PRO A 218 -24.27 -6.52 2.86
CA PRO A 218 -23.96 -5.38 2.01
C PRO A 218 -23.19 -4.27 2.76
N VAL A 219 -23.33 -4.19 4.07
CA VAL A 219 -22.54 -3.30 4.93
C VAL A 219 -21.08 -3.73 4.90
N MET A 220 -20.80 -5.04 5.02
CA MET A 220 -19.44 -5.58 4.91
C MET A 220 -18.79 -5.26 3.56
N VAL A 221 -19.54 -5.30 2.45
CA VAL A 221 -19.00 -4.91 1.13
C VAL A 221 -18.53 -3.45 1.14
N ALA A 222 -19.31 -2.56 1.75
CA ALA A 222 -18.94 -1.15 1.88
C ALA A 222 -17.73 -0.94 2.81
N GLU A 223 -17.69 -1.65 3.94
CA GLU A 223 -16.57 -1.62 4.89
C GLU A 223 -15.27 -2.12 4.27
N LEU A 224 -15.31 -3.26 3.56
CA LEU A 224 -14.15 -3.78 2.84
C LEU A 224 -13.61 -2.74 1.84
N TYR A 225 -14.49 -2.08 1.09
CA TYR A 225 -14.05 -1.03 0.19
C TYR A 225 -13.47 0.19 0.91
N HIS A 226 -14.01 0.57 2.06
CA HIS A 226 -13.48 1.67 2.87
C HIS A 226 -12.03 1.40 3.31
N GLN A 227 -11.72 0.15 3.66
CA GLN A 227 -10.37 -0.27 4.05
C GLN A 227 -9.32 -0.08 2.93
N ARG A 228 -9.74 0.03 1.66
CA ARG A 228 -8.83 0.33 0.54
C ARG A 228 -8.01 1.60 0.76
N TRP A 229 -8.55 2.57 1.56
CA TRP A 229 -7.82 3.81 1.86
C TRP A 229 -6.45 3.59 2.49
N ASN A 230 -6.24 2.48 3.18
CA ASN A 230 -4.96 2.16 3.83
C ASN A 230 -3.80 2.07 2.82
N ILE A 231 -4.05 1.57 1.59
CA ILE A 231 -3.01 1.54 0.56
C ILE A 231 -2.63 2.95 0.08
N GLU A 232 -3.56 3.90 0.07
CA GLU A 232 -3.27 5.29 -0.29
C GLU A 232 -2.39 5.97 0.76
N LEU A 233 -2.59 5.66 2.04
CA LEU A 233 -1.73 6.12 3.13
C LEU A 233 -0.32 5.54 3.00
N PHE A 234 -0.19 4.25 2.66
CA PHE A 234 1.09 3.62 2.36
C PHE A 234 1.78 4.30 1.18
N PHE A 235 1.07 4.58 0.09
CA PHE A 235 1.65 5.28 -1.07
C PHE A 235 2.08 6.71 -0.77
N LYS A 236 1.30 7.42 0.05
CA LYS A 236 1.67 8.75 0.52
C LYS A 236 2.99 8.69 1.28
N TRP A 237 3.10 7.73 2.18
CA TRP A 237 4.34 7.48 2.91
C TRP A 237 5.49 7.13 1.96
N LEU A 238 5.31 6.17 1.06
CA LEU A 238 6.33 5.71 0.10
C LEU A 238 6.88 6.90 -0.71
N LYS A 239 6.01 7.76 -1.24
CA LYS A 239 6.41 8.95 -2.01
C LYS A 239 7.16 9.98 -1.17
N GLN A 240 6.79 10.17 0.08
CA GLN A 240 7.44 11.16 0.96
C GLN A 240 8.85 10.72 1.36
N HIS A 241 9.06 9.42 1.57
CA HIS A 241 10.30 8.89 2.13
C HIS A 241 11.29 8.39 1.10
N LEU A 242 10.83 7.92 -0.05
CA LEU A 242 11.74 7.61 -1.14
C LEU A 242 12.56 8.84 -1.61
N LYS A 243 12.19 10.06 -1.15
CA LYS A 243 12.79 11.33 -1.66
C LYS A 243 13.00 11.26 -3.17
N ILE A 244 11.97 10.84 -3.88
CA ILE A 244 11.92 10.38 -5.29
C ILE A 244 12.47 11.41 -6.29
N LYS A 245 12.75 12.61 -5.83
CA LYS A 245 13.41 13.63 -6.66
C LYS A 245 14.90 13.36 -6.90
N LYS A 246 15.52 12.36 -6.23
CA LYS A 246 16.97 12.05 -6.36
C LYS A 246 17.21 10.55 -6.21
N PHE A 247 17.06 9.80 -7.29
CA PHE A 247 17.59 8.44 -7.33
C PHE A 247 19.12 8.44 -7.29
N TRP A 248 19.70 7.43 -6.64
CA TRP A 248 21.15 7.22 -6.54
C TRP A 248 21.68 6.39 -7.71
N GLY A 249 21.10 6.54 -8.88
CA GLY A 249 21.43 5.89 -10.13
C GLY A 249 20.28 6.08 -11.12
N GLU A 250 20.59 6.03 -12.41
CA GLU A 250 19.64 6.36 -13.48
C GLU A 250 19.13 5.13 -14.23
N THR A 251 19.71 3.96 -13.97
CA THR A 251 19.28 2.71 -14.59
C THR A 251 18.00 2.19 -13.96
N GLU A 252 17.25 1.38 -14.69
CA GLU A 252 16.07 0.67 -14.16
C GLU A 252 16.44 -0.15 -12.92
N ASN A 253 17.60 -0.81 -12.95
CA ASN A 253 18.15 -1.58 -11.85
C ASN A 253 18.31 -0.73 -10.59
N ALA A 254 18.91 0.44 -10.68
CA ALA A 254 19.11 1.35 -9.55
C ALA A 254 17.79 1.86 -8.96
N VAL A 255 16.80 2.14 -9.81
CA VAL A 255 15.46 2.56 -9.38
C VAL A 255 14.76 1.42 -8.62
N ARG A 256 14.81 0.18 -9.13
CA ARG A 256 14.25 -0.99 -8.47
C ARG A 256 14.91 -1.24 -7.11
N ILE A 257 16.23 -1.19 -7.02
CA ILE A 257 16.98 -1.32 -5.76
C ILE A 257 16.47 -0.30 -4.73
N GLN A 258 16.33 0.95 -5.11
CA GLN A 258 15.91 1.99 -4.18
C GLN A 258 14.47 1.80 -3.71
N ILE A 259 13.56 1.34 -4.57
CA ILE A 259 12.18 1.03 -4.21
C ILE A 259 12.14 -0.15 -3.23
N TYR A 260 12.80 -1.28 -3.53
CA TYR A 260 12.82 -2.44 -2.64
C TYR A 260 13.48 -2.13 -1.29
N THR A 261 14.54 -1.33 -1.28
CA THR A 261 15.18 -0.87 -0.03
C THR A 261 14.22 -0.05 0.84
N ALA A 262 13.42 0.83 0.24
CA ALA A 262 12.43 1.59 1.00
C ALA A 262 11.32 0.70 1.57
N ILE A 263 10.82 -0.24 0.79
CA ILE A 263 9.84 -1.23 1.24
C ILE A 263 10.39 -2.05 2.41
N THR A 264 11.64 -2.50 2.28
CA THR A 264 12.34 -3.23 3.35
C THR A 264 12.41 -2.39 4.63
N ALA A 265 12.82 -1.13 4.54
CA ALA A 265 12.90 -0.23 5.70
C ALA A 265 11.52 -0.04 6.37
N TYR A 266 10.45 0.09 5.59
CA TYR A 266 9.08 0.16 6.12
C TYR A 266 8.73 -1.11 6.89
N CYS A 267 8.94 -2.28 6.30
CA CYS A 267 8.60 -3.55 6.93
C CYS A 267 9.44 -3.83 8.18
N MET A 268 10.73 -3.51 8.16
CA MET A 268 11.58 -3.61 9.35
C MET A 268 11.07 -2.73 10.49
N MET A 269 10.64 -1.51 10.19
CA MET A 269 10.08 -0.61 11.19
C MET A 269 8.73 -1.11 11.73
N ALA A 270 7.91 -1.72 10.87
CA ALA A 270 6.66 -2.37 11.28
C ALA A 270 6.90 -3.55 12.24
N ILE A 271 7.96 -4.33 12.02
CA ILE A 271 8.38 -5.41 12.95
C ILE A 271 8.81 -4.81 14.29
N VAL A 272 9.65 -3.78 14.27
CA VAL A 272 10.12 -3.09 15.49
C VAL A 272 8.93 -2.53 16.27
N GLN A 273 8.03 -1.84 15.59
CA GLN A 273 6.81 -1.27 16.20
C GLN A 273 6.02 -2.35 16.96
N LYS A 274 5.74 -3.48 16.31
CA LYS A 274 4.94 -4.56 16.92
C LYS A 274 5.70 -5.26 18.05
N LYS A 275 6.98 -5.64 17.84
CA LYS A 275 7.78 -6.35 18.85
C LYS A 275 8.03 -5.54 20.11
N MET A 276 8.13 -4.22 19.98
CA MET A 276 8.38 -3.31 21.12
C MET A 276 7.10 -2.69 21.68
N GLY A 277 5.92 -2.97 21.11
CA GLY A 277 4.66 -2.40 21.55
C GLY A 277 4.60 -0.87 21.44
N ILE A 278 5.26 -0.30 20.42
CA ILE A 278 5.37 1.14 20.27
C ILE A 278 4.06 1.71 19.71
N ASP A 279 3.42 2.57 20.49
CA ASP A 279 2.21 3.31 20.11
C ASP A 279 2.58 4.63 19.39
N ARG A 280 3.24 4.50 18.24
CA ARG A 280 3.54 5.61 17.31
C ARG A 280 3.37 5.13 15.88
N PRO A 281 2.89 5.98 14.95
CA PRO A 281 2.84 5.64 13.54
C PRO A 281 4.23 5.29 12.99
N ILE A 282 4.31 4.28 12.12
CA ILE A 282 5.58 3.85 11.46
C ILE A 282 6.27 5.06 10.80
N TYR A 283 5.49 6.00 10.27
CA TYR A 283 5.98 7.24 9.67
C TYR A 283 6.84 8.06 10.63
N GLU A 284 6.35 8.32 11.85
CA GLU A 284 7.09 9.10 12.86
C GLU A 284 8.36 8.37 13.28
N MET A 285 8.26 7.05 13.47
CA MET A 285 9.42 6.22 13.83
C MET A 285 10.53 6.31 12.77
N LEU A 286 10.16 6.24 11.49
CA LEU A 286 11.13 6.38 10.40
C LEU A 286 11.75 7.78 10.31
N GLN A 287 10.98 8.83 10.63
CA GLN A 287 11.53 10.17 10.74
C GLN A 287 12.55 10.26 11.88
N MET A 288 12.22 9.75 13.07
CA MET A 288 13.13 9.73 14.21
C MET A 288 14.42 8.99 13.89
N VAL A 289 14.34 7.79 13.30
CA VAL A 289 15.52 7.03 12.84
C VAL A 289 16.33 7.81 11.82
N SER A 290 15.68 8.50 10.87
CA SER A 290 16.38 9.23 9.82
C SER A 290 17.26 10.38 10.34
N VAL A 291 16.90 10.96 11.47
CA VAL A 291 17.66 12.04 12.13
C VAL A 291 18.73 11.46 13.05
N SER A 292 18.47 10.30 13.67
CA SER A 292 19.30 9.68 14.69
C SER A 292 20.20 8.55 14.14
N LEU A 293 20.19 8.31 12.84
CA LEU A 293 20.87 7.18 12.20
C LEU A 293 22.39 7.11 12.50
N THR A 294 22.99 8.24 12.81
CA THR A 294 24.42 8.37 13.13
C THR A 294 24.71 8.39 14.61
N GLU A 295 23.71 8.22 15.45
CA GLU A 295 23.82 8.21 16.90
C GLU A 295 23.59 6.82 17.46
N THR A 296 24.31 6.46 18.50
CA THR A 296 24.15 5.16 19.19
C THR A 296 23.14 5.33 20.31
N ILE A 297 21.85 5.37 19.97
CA ILE A 297 20.75 5.49 20.92
C ILE A 297 20.00 4.16 20.95
N PRO A 298 19.74 3.57 22.13
CA PRO A 298 18.84 2.42 22.24
C PRO A 298 17.45 2.75 21.67
N LEU A 299 16.85 1.82 20.92
CA LEU A 299 15.55 2.05 20.26
C LEU A 299 14.44 2.38 21.26
N GLU A 300 14.47 1.80 22.46
CA GLU A 300 13.52 2.09 23.54
C GLU A 300 13.56 3.58 23.93
N LYS A 301 14.75 4.16 24.06
CA LYS A 301 14.93 5.58 24.37
C LYS A 301 14.57 6.47 23.19
N LEU A 302 14.91 6.03 21.96
CA LEU A 302 14.59 6.79 20.76
C LEU A 302 13.08 6.95 20.57
N PHE A 303 12.30 5.91 20.87
CA PHE A 303 10.84 5.89 20.65
C PHE A 303 10.02 6.18 21.91
N ALA A 304 10.65 6.44 23.06
CA ALA A 304 9.95 6.84 24.28
C ALA A 304 9.11 8.11 24.02
N LYS A 305 7.92 8.17 24.60
CA LYS A 305 7.16 9.44 24.66
C LYS A 305 7.93 10.37 25.60
N PRO A 306 8.04 11.68 25.29
CA PRO A 306 8.54 12.64 26.27
C PRO A 306 7.71 12.49 27.54
N ASN A 307 8.37 12.30 28.70
CA ASN A 307 7.68 12.34 29.97
C ASN A 307 7.27 13.81 30.21
N ASP A 308 5.97 14.06 30.27
CA ASP A 308 5.43 15.38 30.60
C ASP A 308 5.88 15.85 32.00
N ASN A 309 6.44 14.97 32.83
CA ASN A 309 6.96 15.26 34.13
C ASN A 309 8.33 15.99 34.13
N ILE A 310 9.07 15.99 33.00
CA ILE A 310 10.39 16.69 32.97
C ILE A 310 10.21 18.21 32.76
N VAL A 311 9.09 18.65 32.24
CA VAL A 311 8.82 20.08 32.04
C VAL A 311 8.50 20.76 33.38
N ASN A 312 7.89 20.04 34.32
CA ASN A 312 7.56 20.61 35.66
C ASN A 312 8.78 20.71 36.60
N GLU A 313 9.81 19.87 36.42
CA GLU A 313 11.03 19.96 37.24
C GLU A 313 11.98 21.11 36.85
N LEU A 314 11.83 21.64 35.62
CA LEU A 314 12.66 22.79 35.19
C LEU A 314 12.04 24.16 35.53
N ASP A 315 10.74 24.22 35.82
CA ASP A 315 10.07 25.44 36.20
C ASP A 315 10.09 25.69 37.72
N GLU A 316 10.32 24.66 38.55
CA GLU A 316 10.42 24.83 40.03
C GLU A 316 11.83 25.22 40.52
N SER A 317 12.86 25.26 39.65
CA SER A 317 14.24 25.54 40.05
C SER A 317 14.74 26.94 39.70
N SER A 318 13.89 27.84 39.26
CA SER A 318 14.28 29.24 38.97
C SER A 318 13.38 30.27 39.66
N GLU A 319 13.37 30.29 40.99
CA GLU A 319 13.09 31.54 41.70
C GLU A 319 14.41 32.32 41.87
N PRO A 320 14.53 33.52 41.33
CA PRO A 320 15.68 34.35 41.61
C PRO A 320 15.53 34.93 43.03
N THR A 321 16.35 34.48 43.97
CA THR A 321 16.58 35.17 45.21
C THR A 321 17.20 36.52 44.92
N LEU A 322 16.40 37.57 45.06
CA LEU A 322 16.86 38.96 45.19
C LEU A 322 17.52 39.17 46.56
N PHE A 323 18.81 39.46 46.54
CA PHE A 323 19.47 40.33 47.49
C PHE A 323 20.50 41.19 46.74
#